data_cf39773b7ca6d5503d3f9758d23844b7
#
_entry.id   cf39773b7ca6d5503d3f9758d23844b7
#
_cell.length_a   1.000
_cell.length_b   1.000
_cell.length_c   1.000
_cell.angle_alpha   90.00
_cell.angle_beta   90.00
_cell.angle_gamma   90.00
#
_symmetry.space_group_name_H-M   'P 1'
#
loop_
_entity.id
_entity.type
_entity.pdbx_description
1 polymer ?
#
loop_
_entity_poly.entity_id
_entity_poly.type
_entity_poly.pdbx_seq_one_letter_code
_entity_poly.pdbx_strand_id
1 'polypeptide(L)'
;MTSNINTIAAPIMGINRHRLSTDGRGVTTLVGLHGCPLRCCYCLNNNCHTPTGVWKQMTTQELYDVVIKDDIYFRSTGGGITFGGGEPALHSAFIEQFAQLNKHQWNITIESSLNVARHHIEQIANVVNNYIIDIKTLNPDTYRAYTGQDIEPVMNNLHYLISRGKSEKTTIRLPLIPCYNSESDIESDVNKLSKMGFVHFDFFTYHTNPNIRPNPDGKQGKSVCNVLKRIRSIIAEANHITYTPTPCPHTTCTVGNCPKCEQELLLLTQQIDATENAIL
;
A
#
# COMPACT_ATOMS: atom_id res chain seq x y z
N MET A 1 -17.57 -30.98 -1.66
CA MET A 1 -17.79 -30.44 -0.31
C MET A 1 -17.25 -29.01 -0.31
N THR A 2 -18.11 -28.05 -0.59
CA THR A 2 -17.78 -26.62 -0.49
C THR A 2 -17.74 -26.26 0.99
N SER A 3 -16.52 -26.20 1.55
CA SER A 3 -16.34 -25.64 2.87
C SER A 3 -16.87 -24.21 2.85
N ASN A 4 -17.87 -23.90 3.67
CA ASN A 4 -18.28 -22.55 4.00
C ASN A 4 -17.08 -21.86 4.67
N ILE A 5 -16.17 -21.31 3.88
CA ILE A 5 -15.13 -20.41 4.38
C ILE A 5 -15.91 -19.18 4.84
N ASN A 6 -15.93 -18.96 6.15
CA ASN A 6 -16.55 -17.78 6.74
C ASN A 6 -15.86 -16.55 6.13
N THR A 7 -16.54 -15.90 5.18
CA THR A 7 -15.93 -14.83 4.37
C THR A 7 -15.82 -13.60 5.24
N ILE A 8 -14.60 -13.17 5.52
CA ILE A 8 -14.32 -11.96 6.30
C ILE A 8 -14.54 -10.74 5.42
N ALA A 9 -15.21 -9.73 5.95
CA ALA A 9 -15.38 -8.43 5.30
C ALA A 9 -14.66 -7.35 6.12
N ALA A 10 -14.16 -6.32 5.42
CA ALA A 10 -13.56 -5.16 6.04
C ALA A 10 -14.12 -3.85 5.46
N PRO A 11 -14.17 -2.79 6.25
CA PRO A 11 -14.57 -1.47 5.79
C PRO A 11 -13.43 -0.83 4.97
N ILE A 12 -13.66 -0.66 3.67
CA ILE A 12 -12.73 -0.06 2.73
C ILE A 12 -13.02 1.45 2.60
N MET A 13 -12.00 2.28 2.73
CA MET A 13 -12.06 3.72 2.49
C MET A 13 -11.96 4.07 1.01
N GLY A 14 -11.22 3.27 0.26
CA GLY A 14 -11.02 3.42 -1.17
C GLY A 14 -9.95 2.48 -1.69
N ILE A 15 -9.92 2.32 -3.01
CA ILE A 15 -8.91 1.54 -3.73
C ILE A 15 -8.27 2.45 -4.77
N ASN A 16 -6.96 2.60 -4.71
CA ASN A 16 -6.19 3.42 -5.63
C ASN A 16 -5.23 2.52 -6.42
N ARG A 17 -5.61 2.21 -7.64
CA ARG A 17 -4.87 1.33 -8.56
C ARG A 17 -3.72 2.08 -9.24
N HIS A 18 -2.74 1.33 -9.74
CA HIS A 18 -1.63 1.82 -10.56
C HIS A 18 -0.74 2.85 -9.86
N ARG A 19 -0.43 2.60 -8.61
CA ARG A 19 0.56 3.39 -7.87
C ARG A 19 1.97 2.97 -8.31
N LEU A 20 2.84 3.95 -8.52
CA LEU A 20 4.19 3.72 -9.05
C LEU A 20 5.23 4.09 -7.98
N SER A 21 5.83 3.09 -7.36
CA SER A 21 6.96 3.22 -6.42
C SER A 21 6.71 4.10 -5.18
N THR A 22 5.46 4.43 -4.86
CA THR A 22 5.11 5.22 -3.67
C THR A 22 4.77 4.35 -2.46
N ASP A 23 4.17 3.19 -2.70
CA ASP A 23 3.62 2.32 -1.66
C ASP A 23 4.19 0.91 -1.79
N GLY A 24 5.46 0.80 -2.17
CA GLY A 24 6.16 -0.46 -2.41
C GLY A 24 6.86 -0.50 -3.77
N ARG A 25 7.40 -1.66 -4.12
CA ARG A 25 8.12 -1.88 -5.38
C ARG A 25 7.15 -2.10 -6.53
N GLY A 26 7.52 -1.62 -7.71
CA GLY A 26 6.78 -1.87 -8.96
C GLY A 26 5.44 -1.13 -9.03
N VAL A 27 4.49 -1.70 -9.76
CA VAL A 27 3.10 -1.22 -9.81
C VAL A 27 2.34 -1.81 -8.64
N THR A 28 1.70 -0.97 -7.85
CA THR A 28 0.92 -1.41 -6.68
C THR A 28 -0.51 -0.89 -6.73
N THR A 29 -1.39 -1.57 -6.00
CA THR A 29 -2.73 -1.09 -5.69
C THR A 29 -2.84 -0.85 -4.20
N LEU A 30 -3.08 0.41 -3.81
CA LEU A 30 -3.32 0.80 -2.42
C LEU A 30 -4.79 0.55 -2.06
N VAL A 31 -5.00 -0.24 -1.03
CA VAL A 31 -6.31 -0.51 -0.41
C VAL A 31 -6.36 0.18 0.94
N GLY A 32 -7.14 1.24 1.04
CA GLY A 32 -7.33 1.98 2.27
C GLY A 32 -8.34 1.29 3.19
N LEU A 33 -7.90 0.81 4.35
CA LEU A 33 -8.74 0.21 5.39
C LEU A 33 -9.14 1.27 6.42
N HIS A 34 -10.41 1.21 6.85
CA HIS A 34 -10.99 2.17 7.79
C HIS A 34 -10.68 1.77 9.24
N GLY A 35 -10.58 2.78 10.11
CA GLY A 35 -10.23 2.62 11.51
C GLY A 35 -8.75 2.87 11.79
N CYS A 36 -8.46 3.61 12.86
CA CYS A 36 -7.11 3.87 13.33
C CYS A 36 -7.13 4.13 14.84
N PRO A 37 -6.20 3.58 15.62
CA PRO A 37 -6.12 3.88 17.06
C PRO A 37 -5.55 5.27 17.33
N LEU A 38 -4.74 5.80 16.38
CA LEU A 38 -4.10 7.11 16.51
C LEU A 38 -5.07 8.26 16.19
N ARG A 39 -4.78 9.44 16.75
CA ARG A 39 -5.46 10.71 16.47
C ARG A 39 -4.44 11.78 16.05
N CYS A 40 -3.61 11.44 15.08
CA CYS A 40 -2.53 12.32 14.63
C CYS A 40 -3.03 13.71 14.24
N CYS A 41 -2.36 14.76 14.73
CA CYS A 41 -2.78 16.15 14.50
C CYS A 41 -2.81 16.54 13.00
N TYR A 42 -1.94 15.97 12.18
CA TYR A 42 -1.87 16.21 10.73
C TYR A 42 -2.22 14.94 9.94
N CYS A 43 -3.30 14.24 10.33
CA CYS A 43 -3.73 13.02 9.65
C CYS A 43 -4.26 13.33 8.25
N LEU A 44 -3.64 12.72 7.21
CA LEU A 44 -4.10 12.84 5.82
C LEU A 44 -5.39 12.03 5.56
N ASN A 45 -5.64 11.01 6.37
CA ASN A 45 -6.77 10.09 6.26
C ASN A 45 -7.75 10.26 7.43
N ASN A 46 -8.00 11.50 7.85
CA ASN A 46 -8.81 11.79 9.04
C ASN A 46 -10.24 11.20 8.98
N ASN A 47 -10.76 10.96 7.78
CA ASN A 47 -12.02 10.28 7.54
C ASN A 47 -12.02 8.80 8.00
N CYS A 48 -10.87 8.18 8.29
CA CYS A 48 -10.80 6.84 8.86
C CYS A 48 -11.43 6.73 10.26
N HIS A 49 -11.78 7.87 10.88
CA HIS A 49 -12.42 7.95 12.20
C HIS A 49 -13.93 8.18 12.15
N THR A 50 -14.49 8.38 10.97
CA THR A 50 -15.91 8.72 10.80
C THR A 50 -16.62 7.65 9.98
N PRO A 51 -17.90 7.33 10.27
CA PRO A 51 -18.65 6.36 9.48
C PRO A 51 -18.71 6.71 7.98
N THR A 52 -18.68 7.99 7.64
CA THR A 52 -18.68 8.51 6.26
C THR A 52 -17.38 8.24 5.52
N GLY A 53 -16.32 7.85 6.21
CA GLY A 53 -15.05 7.45 5.60
C GLY A 53 -15.06 6.04 5.01
N VAL A 54 -16.08 5.23 5.30
CA VAL A 54 -16.26 3.92 4.70
C VAL A 54 -16.91 4.08 3.33
N TRP A 55 -16.14 3.78 2.28
CA TRP A 55 -16.68 3.74 0.91
C TRP A 55 -17.54 2.48 0.69
N LYS A 56 -17.03 1.31 1.10
CA LYS A 56 -17.72 0.03 0.94
C LYS A 56 -17.26 -1.00 1.98
N GLN A 57 -18.17 -1.81 2.48
CA GLN A 57 -17.82 -3.09 3.12
C GLN A 57 -17.51 -4.09 2.00
N MET A 58 -16.33 -4.68 2.02
CA MET A 58 -15.91 -5.66 1.02
C MET A 58 -15.41 -6.94 1.68
N THR A 59 -15.82 -8.06 1.10
CA THR A 59 -15.23 -9.36 1.40
C THR A 59 -13.86 -9.48 0.74
N THR A 60 -13.06 -10.43 1.21
CA THR A 60 -11.75 -10.72 0.59
C THR A 60 -11.88 -11.14 -0.87
N GLN A 61 -12.94 -11.88 -1.23
CA GLN A 61 -13.22 -12.28 -2.62
C GLN A 61 -13.59 -11.08 -3.49
N GLU A 62 -14.47 -10.19 -3.02
CA GLU A 62 -14.81 -8.96 -3.76
C GLU A 62 -13.60 -8.08 -4.00
N LEU A 63 -12.68 -7.98 -3.00
CA LEU A 63 -11.44 -7.26 -3.19
C LEU A 63 -10.54 -7.94 -4.22
N TYR A 64 -10.39 -9.27 -4.15
CA TYR A 64 -9.60 -10.03 -5.10
C TYR A 64 -10.11 -9.83 -6.54
N ASP A 65 -11.43 -9.89 -6.77
CA ASP A 65 -12.07 -9.70 -8.09
C ASP A 65 -11.82 -8.29 -8.67
N VAL A 66 -11.58 -7.30 -7.81
CA VAL A 66 -11.20 -5.96 -8.25
C VAL A 66 -9.73 -5.90 -8.65
N VAL A 67 -8.84 -6.47 -7.84
CA VAL A 67 -7.39 -6.29 -8.00
C VAL A 67 -6.75 -7.26 -8.97
N ILE A 68 -7.37 -8.42 -9.25
CA ILE A 68 -6.90 -9.41 -10.23
C ILE A 68 -6.73 -8.80 -11.63
N LYS A 69 -7.46 -7.75 -11.94
CA LYS A 69 -7.35 -7.01 -13.20
C LYS A 69 -5.95 -6.39 -13.43
N ASP A 70 -5.19 -6.24 -12.35
CA ASP A 70 -3.83 -5.68 -12.39
C ASP A 70 -2.73 -6.75 -12.31
N ASP A 71 -3.10 -8.05 -12.33
CA ASP A 71 -2.19 -9.19 -12.16
C ASP A 71 -0.94 -9.08 -13.05
N ILE A 72 -1.14 -8.78 -14.33
CA ILE A 72 -0.05 -8.67 -15.29
C ILE A 72 0.97 -7.56 -14.90
N TYR A 73 0.51 -6.46 -14.33
CA TYR A 73 1.41 -5.42 -13.84
C TYR A 73 2.17 -5.87 -12.59
N PHE A 74 1.46 -6.52 -11.66
CA PHE A 74 2.08 -6.99 -10.42
C PHE A 74 3.17 -8.01 -10.71
N ARG A 75 2.88 -9.03 -11.51
CA ARG A 75 3.84 -10.07 -11.88
C ARG A 75 5.04 -9.50 -12.63
N SER A 76 4.82 -8.60 -13.60
CA SER A 76 5.89 -8.08 -14.46
C SER A 76 6.79 -7.05 -13.76
N THR A 77 6.31 -6.40 -12.72
CA THR A 77 7.10 -5.36 -12.03
C THR A 77 7.56 -5.76 -10.63
N GLY A 78 7.15 -6.94 -10.16
CA GLY A 78 7.33 -7.37 -8.77
C GLY A 78 6.51 -6.51 -7.79
N GLY A 79 5.38 -5.98 -8.26
CA GLY A 79 4.44 -5.20 -7.47
C GLY A 79 3.42 -6.04 -6.73
N GLY A 80 2.26 -5.42 -6.41
CA GLY A 80 1.18 -6.13 -5.69
C GLY A 80 0.24 -5.20 -4.96
N ILE A 81 -0.20 -5.64 -3.78
CA ILE A 81 -1.18 -4.93 -2.97
C ILE A 81 -0.51 -4.26 -1.78
N THR A 82 -0.86 -3.01 -1.52
CA THR A 82 -0.49 -2.31 -0.28
C THR A 82 -1.74 -2.02 0.52
N PHE A 83 -1.81 -2.55 1.72
CA PHE A 83 -2.84 -2.23 2.69
C PHE A 83 -2.40 -1.02 3.53
N GLY A 84 -3.20 0.04 3.53
CA GLY A 84 -2.93 1.29 4.25
C GLY A 84 -4.22 2.00 4.63
N GLY A 85 -4.22 3.33 4.62
CA GLY A 85 -5.39 4.16 4.92
C GLY A 85 -5.46 4.64 6.36
N GLY A 86 -6.25 3.98 7.21
CA GLY A 86 -6.22 4.12 8.65
C GLY A 86 -5.07 3.31 9.24
N GLU A 87 -5.37 2.34 10.10
CA GLU A 87 -4.39 1.34 10.57
C GLU A 87 -4.80 -0.05 10.06
N PRO A 88 -4.21 -0.52 8.97
CA PRO A 88 -4.62 -1.75 8.33
C PRO A 88 -4.39 -3.00 9.20
N ALA A 89 -3.43 -2.97 10.13
CA ALA A 89 -3.18 -4.11 11.01
C ALA A 89 -4.38 -4.45 11.92
N LEU A 90 -5.30 -3.53 12.19
CA LEU A 90 -6.57 -3.81 12.87
C LEU A 90 -7.41 -4.85 12.13
N HIS A 91 -7.21 -4.99 10.82
CA HIS A 91 -7.89 -5.93 9.94
C HIS A 91 -7.01 -7.14 9.58
N SER A 92 -6.16 -7.57 10.50
CA SER A 92 -5.19 -8.64 10.29
C SER A 92 -5.82 -9.94 9.75
N ALA A 93 -6.99 -10.34 10.26
CA ALA A 93 -7.70 -11.52 9.77
C ALA A 93 -8.18 -11.38 8.30
N PHE A 94 -8.59 -10.18 7.88
CA PHE A 94 -8.94 -9.90 6.49
C PHE A 94 -7.71 -9.99 5.58
N ILE A 95 -6.58 -9.41 6.00
CA ILE A 95 -5.31 -9.45 5.25
C ILE A 95 -4.82 -10.89 5.11
N GLU A 96 -4.85 -11.67 6.19
CA GLU A 96 -4.46 -13.08 6.18
C GLU A 96 -5.35 -13.90 5.23
N GLN A 97 -6.68 -13.73 5.29
CA GLN A 97 -7.59 -14.44 4.39
C GLN A 97 -7.42 -14.00 2.94
N PHE A 98 -7.18 -12.70 2.67
CA PHE A 98 -6.86 -12.22 1.32
C PHE A 98 -5.58 -12.86 0.79
N ALA A 99 -4.55 -13.01 1.63
CA ALA A 99 -3.30 -13.64 1.23
C ALA A 99 -3.49 -15.10 0.79
N GLN A 100 -4.46 -15.82 1.36
CA GLN A 100 -4.80 -17.19 0.94
C GLN A 100 -5.43 -17.25 -0.47
N LEU A 101 -6.06 -16.17 -0.92
CA LEU A 101 -6.60 -16.04 -2.28
C LEU A 101 -5.50 -15.66 -3.31
N ASN A 102 -4.40 -15.11 -2.86
CA ASN A 102 -3.30 -14.61 -3.69
C ASN A 102 -2.46 -15.74 -4.29
N LYS A 103 -3.05 -16.54 -5.18
CA LYS A 103 -2.39 -17.67 -5.85
C LYS A 103 -1.26 -17.22 -6.78
N HIS A 104 -1.30 -15.99 -7.29
CA HIS A 104 -0.29 -15.39 -8.16
C HIS A 104 0.94 -14.86 -7.39
N GLN A 105 0.94 -14.99 -6.07
CA GLN A 105 2.04 -14.59 -5.19
C GLN A 105 2.47 -13.12 -5.36
N TRP A 106 1.51 -12.21 -5.57
CA TRP A 106 1.77 -10.78 -5.56
C TRP A 106 2.36 -10.36 -4.23
N ASN A 107 3.22 -9.36 -4.25
CA ASN A 107 3.72 -8.81 -3.00
C ASN A 107 2.57 -8.17 -2.20
N ILE A 108 2.51 -8.53 -0.93
CA ILE A 108 1.62 -7.89 0.05
C ILE A 108 2.47 -6.98 0.92
N THR A 109 2.19 -5.69 0.85
CA THR A 109 2.82 -4.65 1.67
C THR A 109 1.80 -4.11 2.66
N ILE A 110 2.23 -3.78 3.86
CA ILE A 110 1.42 -3.06 4.84
C ILE A 110 2.06 -1.71 5.16
N GLU A 111 1.25 -0.65 5.15
CA GLU A 111 1.62 0.70 5.57
C GLU A 111 0.96 0.96 6.92
N SER A 112 1.73 0.88 8.01
CA SER A 112 1.24 0.79 9.38
C SER A 112 2.02 1.71 10.33
N SER A 113 1.35 2.19 11.36
CA SER A 113 1.99 2.83 12.52
C SER A 113 2.56 1.82 13.53
N LEU A 114 2.21 0.55 13.43
CA LEU A 114 2.43 -0.50 14.42
C LEU A 114 1.80 -0.25 15.81
N ASN A 115 0.99 0.79 15.99
CA ASN A 115 0.33 1.06 17.27
C ASN A 115 -0.93 0.20 17.41
N VAL A 116 -0.73 -1.09 17.51
CA VAL A 116 -1.79 -2.12 17.66
C VAL A 116 -1.34 -3.21 18.62
N ALA A 117 -2.29 -3.99 19.11
CA ALA A 117 -1.97 -5.16 19.91
C ALA A 117 -1.12 -6.17 19.10
N ARG A 118 -0.15 -6.79 19.76
CA ARG A 118 0.84 -7.70 19.15
C ARG A 118 0.22 -8.79 18.29
N HIS A 119 -0.88 -9.40 18.71
CA HIS A 119 -1.50 -10.50 17.98
C HIS A 119 -1.89 -10.15 16.54
N HIS A 120 -2.21 -8.88 16.25
CA HIS A 120 -2.47 -8.42 14.89
C HIS A 120 -1.23 -8.53 13.99
N ILE A 121 -0.06 -8.13 14.52
CA ILE A 121 1.19 -8.23 13.76
C ILE A 121 1.64 -9.68 13.63
N GLU A 122 1.47 -10.49 14.68
CA GLU A 122 1.74 -11.92 14.65
C GLU A 122 0.94 -12.65 13.57
N GLN A 123 -0.34 -12.33 13.45
CA GLN A 123 -1.23 -12.93 12.48
C GLN A 123 -0.80 -12.67 11.03
N ILE A 124 -0.34 -11.46 10.71
CA ILE A 124 0.05 -11.09 9.34
C ILE A 124 1.53 -11.31 9.03
N ALA A 125 2.37 -11.59 10.02
CA ALA A 125 3.82 -11.66 9.85
C ALA A 125 4.29 -12.72 8.83
N ASN A 126 3.51 -13.77 8.62
CA ASN A 126 3.84 -14.84 7.67
C ASN A 126 3.34 -14.56 6.25
N VAL A 127 2.37 -13.67 6.08
CA VAL A 127 1.73 -13.38 4.79
C VAL A 127 2.12 -12.03 4.20
N VAL A 128 2.58 -11.08 5.02
CA VAL A 128 3.09 -9.79 4.58
C VAL A 128 4.54 -9.92 4.14
N ASN A 129 4.82 -9.47 2.92
CA ASN A 129 6.14 -9.50 2.31
C ASN A 129 6.99 -8.29 2.72
N ASN A 130 6.39 -7.09 2.72
CA ASN A 130 7.08 -5.84 2.99
C ASN A 130 6.29 -4.97 3.97
N TYR A 131 7.02 -4.17 4.73
CA TYR A 131 6.48 -3.27 5.74
C TYR A 131 6.93 -1.85 5.45
N ILE A 132 6.01 -0.90 5.42
CA ILE A 132 6.26 0.54 5.43
C ILE A 132 5.75 1.03 6.78
N ILE A 133 6.66 1.37 7.68
CA ILE A 133 6.31 1.68 9.06
C ILE A 133 6.50 3.16 9.32
N ASP A 134 5.40 3.84 9.59
CA ASP A 134 5.36 5.27 9.89
C ASP A 134 5.69 5.53 11.36
N ILE A 135 6.96 5.78 11.67
CA ILE A 135 7.40 6.20 13.00
C ILE A 135 7.33 7.72 13.10
N LYS A 136 6.39 8.22 13.91
CA LYS A 136 6.19 9.67 14.06
C LYS A 136 7.32 10.33 14.84
N THR A 137 7.79 9.68 15.89
CA THR A 137 8.99 9.96 16.69
C THR A 137 9.15 8.82 17.69
N LEU A 138 10.36 8.62 18.21
CA LEU A 138 10.64 7.70 19.33
C LEU A 138 10.64 8.42 20.70
N ASN A 139 10.42 9.73 20.75
CA ASN A 139 10.22 10.44 22.01
C ASN A 139 8.80 10.19 22.51
N PRO A 140 8.61 9.58 23.72
CA PRO A 140 7.29 9.18 24.20
C PRO A 140 6.32 10.36 24.41
N ASP A 141 6.84 11.48 24.92
CA ASP A 141 6.01 12.65 25.23
C ASP A 141 5.53 13.33 23.94
N THR A 142 6.44 13.51 22.98
CA THR A 142 6.12 14.04 21.65
C THR A 142 5.19 13.10 20.90
N TYR A 143 5.41 11.79 20.97
CA TYR A 143 4.55 10.80 20.34
C TYR A 143 3.13 10.88 20.88
N ARG A 144 2.98 10.93 22.21
CA ARG A 144 1.66 11.06 22.85
C ARG A 144 0.99 12.39 22.52
N ALA A 145 1.73 13.50 22.53
CA ALA A 145 1.20 14.82 22.18
C ALA A 145 0.69 14.88 20.74
N TYR A 146 1.38 14.18 19.80
CA TYR A 146 1.04 14.18 18.39
C TYR A 146 -0.07 13.19 18.02
N THR A 147 -0.04 11.97 18.61
CA THR A 147 -0.91 10.85 18.21
C THR A 147 -2.06 10.57 19.16
N GLY A 148 -1.98 11.08 20.41
CA GLY A 148 -2.92 10.77 21.49
C GLY A 148 -2.76 9.36 22.07
N GLN A 149 -1.70 8.63 21.76
CA GLN A 149 -1.45 7.25 22.18
C GLN A 149 -0.03 7.07 22.74
N ASP A 150 0.18 5.99 23.48
CA ASP A 150 1.50 5.60 23.96
C ASP A 150 2.31 4.90 22.85
N ILE A 151 3.65 5.10 22.89
CA ILE A 151 4.56 4.49 21.89
C ILE A 151 4.89 3.02 22.20
N GLU A 152 4.62 2.54 23.39
CA GLU A 152 5.00 1.20 23.83
C GLU A 152 4.56 0.08 22.89
N PRO A 153 3.31 0.05 22.36
CA PRO A 153 2.90 -0.96 21.37
C PRO A 153 3.78 -0.96 20.11
N VAL A 154 4.17 0.24 19.64
CA VAL A 154 5.04 0.40 18.47
C VAL A 154 6.40 -0.24 18.74
N MET A 155 7.04 0.10 19.86
CA MET A 155 8.35 -0.45 20.24
C MET A 155 8.31 -1.97 20.38
N ASN A 156 7.28 -2.50 21.02
CA ASN A 156 7.08 -3.92 21.17
C ASN A 156 6.93 -4.64 19.81
N ASN A 157 6.20 -4.04 18.87
CA ASN A 157 6.00 -4.59 17.53
C ASN A 157 7.24 -4.46 16.64
N LEU A 158 8.04 -3.40 16.77
CA LEU A 158 9.35 -3.27 16.11
C LEU A 158 10.29 -4.40 16.57
N HIS A 159 10.42 -4.64 17.86
CA HIS A 159 11.21 -5.75 18.39
C HIS A 159 10.73 -7.11 17.87
N TYR A 160 9.42 -7.30 17.75
CA TYR A 160 8.87 -8.52 17.17
C TYR A 160 9.27 -8.68 15.70
N LEU A 161 9.15 -7.65 14.87
CA LEU A 161 9.55 -7.73 13.45
C LEU A 161 11.04 -8.08 13.30
N ILE A 162 11.91 -7.53 14.16
CA ILE A 162 13.33 -7.89 14.19
C ILE A 162 13.50 -9.37 14.54
N SER A 163 12.84 -9.83 15.60
CA SER A 163 12.92 -11.24 16.04
C SER A 163 12.45 -12.22 14.97
N ARG A 164 11.61 -11.75 14.03
CA ARG A 164 11.13 -12.53 12.89
C ARG A 164 11.98 -12.37 11.63
N GLY A 165 13.12 -11.66 11.70
CA GLY A 165 14.00 -11.41 10.56
C GLY A 165 13.37 -10.52 9.48
N LYS A 166 12.47 -9.61 9.87
CA LYS A 166 11.75 -8.73 8.93
C LYS A 166 12.41 -7.36 8.74
N SER A 167 13.52 -7.07 9.40
CA SER A 167 14.16 -5.75 9.37
C SER A 167 14.56 -5.31 7.95
N GLU A 168 15.12 -6.19 7.12
CA GLU A 168 15.48 -5.90 5.72
C GLU A 168 14.27 -5.71 4.79
N LYS A 169 13.10 -6.18 5.20
CA LYS A 169 11.83 -6.03 4.47
C LYS A 169 10.98 -4.89 5.01
N THR A 170 11.55 -4.10 5.91
CA THR A 170 10.89 -2.99 6.57
C THR A 170 11.55 -1.68 6.16
N THR A 171 10.78 -0.78 5.56
CA THR A 171 11.15 0.61 5.36
C THR A 171 10.55 1.43 6.50
N ILE A 172 11.40 2.07 7.28
CA ILE A 172 10.97 3.01 8.32
C ILE A 172 10.80 4.38 7.69
N ARG A 173 9.59 4.90 7.78
CA ARG A 173 9.25 6.23 7.29
C ARG A 173 9.22 7.22 8.46
N LEU A 174 10.06 8.25 8.40
CA LEU A 174 10.25 9.25 9.44
C LEU A 174 9.85 10.63 8.90
N PRO A 175 8.70 11.17 9.32
CA PRO A 175 8.26 12.50 8.92
C PRO A 175 8.94 13.60 9.73
N LEU A 176 9.32 14.69 9.06
CA LEU A 176 9.53 15.97 9.73
C LEU A 176 8.14 16.60 9.98
N ILE A 177 7.76 16.70 11.26
CA ILE A 177 6.44 17.16 11.69
C ILE A 177 6.58 18.54 12.30
N PRO A 178 6.11 19.61 11.62
CA PRO A 178 6.21 20.97 12.14
C PRO A 178 5.63 21.09 13.56
N CYS A 179 6.34 21.81 14.42
CA CYS A 179 6.02 22.01 15.85
C CYS A 179 6.12 20.78 16.77
N TYR A 180 6.46 19.60 16.25
CA TYR A 180 6.56 18.37 17.06
C TYR A 180 7.95 17.76 17.10
N ASN A 181 8.66 17.74 15.97
CA ASN A 181 10.02 17.22 15.89
C ASN A 181 10.92 18.12 15.04
N SER A 182 12.22 17.93 15.17
CA SER A 182 13.28 18.61 14.43
C SER A 182 14.12 17.62 13.64
N GLU A 183 15.00 18.10 12.77
CA GLU A 183 15.98 17.27 12.06
C GLU A 183 16.86 16.48 13.03
N SER A 184 17.31 17.11 14.15
CA SER A 184 18.10 16.44 15.18
C SER A 184 17.34 15.31 15.90
N ASP A 185 16.02 15.45 16.07
CA ASP A 185 15.18 14.37 16.63
C ASP A 185 15.11 13.20 15.65
N ILE A 186 14.94 13.48 14.35
CA ILE A 186 14.94 12.45 13.30
C ILE A 186 16.29 11.73 13.26
N GLU A 187 17.42 12.44 13.30
CA GLU A 187 18.75 11.84 13.35
C GLU A 187 18.91 10.93 14.57
N SER A 188 18.45 11.36 15.74
CA SER A 188 18.44 10.56 16.96
C SER A 188 17.63 9.28 16.80
N ASP A 189 16.42 9.40 16.21
CA ASP A 189 15.52 8.26 15.98
C ASP A 189 16.11 7.28 14.96
N VAL A 190 16.71 7.77 13.86
CA VAL A 190 17.45 6.93 12.89
C VAL A 190 18.56 6.15 13.58
N ASN A 191 19.38 6.82 14.42
CA ASN A 191 20.47 6.16 15.14
C ASN A 191 19.98 5.04 16.06
N LYS A 192 18.84 5.24 16.75
CA LYS A 192 18.24 4.21 17.59
C LYS A 192 17.71 3.04 16.77
N LEU A 193 16.97 3.31 15.70
CA LEU A 193 16.36 2.30 14.82
C LEU A 193 17.43 1.51 14.05
N SER A 194 18.52 2.16 13.61
CA SER A 194 19.66 1.49 12.97
C SER A 194 20.36 0.54 13.94
N LYS A 195 20.55 0.94 15.22
CA LYS A 195 21.08 0.05 16.26
C LYS A 195 20.17 -1.14 16.56
N MET A 196 18.86 -1.01 16.35
CA MET A 196 17.93 -2.11 16.43
C MET A 196 18.01 -3.06 15.23
N GLY A 197 18.63 -2.67 14.12
CA GLY A 197 18.82 -3.51 12.93
C GLY A 197 17.99 -3.12 11.71
N PHE A 198 17.32 -1.96 11.71
CA PHE A 198 16.67 -1.44 10.51
C PHE A 198 17.66 -0.71 9.62
N VAL A 199 17.55 -0.90 8.30
CA VAL A 199 18.53 -0.39 7.33
C VAL A 199 17.89 0.47 6.23
N HIS A 200 16.58 0.42 6.07
CA HIS A 200 15.86 1.19 5.05
C HIS A 200 15.06 2.30 5.70
N PHE A 201 15.35 3.53 5.31
CA PHE A 201 14.69 4.73 5.83
C PHE A 201 14.16 5.58 4.69
N ASP A 202 12.97 6.17 4.90
CA ASP A 202 12.31 7.12 4.01
C ASP A 202 11.95 8.38 4.80
N PHE A 203 12.22 9.56 4.25
CA PHE A 203 12.05 10.83 4.94
C PHE A 203 11.12 11.73 4.13
N PHE A 204 10.20 12.38 4.81
CA PHE A 204 9.33 13.37 4.19
C PHE A 204 8.93 14.45 5.20
N THR A 205 8.47 15.59 4.67
CA THR A 205 7.96 16.69 5.50
C THR A 205 6.45 16.78 5.36
N TYR A 206 5.75 16.90 6.47
CA TYR A 206 4.32 17.21 6.45
C TYR A 206 4.10 18.64 5.97
N HIS A 207 3.30 18.79 4.94
CA HIS A 207 2.83 20.10 4.49
C HIS A 207 1.57 20.47 5.28
N THR A 208 1.69 21.51 6.11
CA THR A 208 0.59 22.00 6.95
C THR A 208 -0.41 22.90 6.22
N ASN A 209 -0.17 23.22 4.95
CA ASN A 209 -1.05 24.05 4.17
C ASN A 209 -2.21 23.22 3.59
N PRO A 210 -3.45 23.38 4.12
CA PRO A 210 -4.62 22.63 3.66
C PRO A 210 -5.00 22.96 2.19
N ASN A 211 -4.42 24.01 1.61
CA ASN A 211 -4.64 24.39 0.21
C ASN A 211 -3.62 23.74 -0.75
N ILE A 212 -2.57 23.09 -0.26
CA ILE A 212 -1.65 22.31 -1.09
C ILE A 212 -2.22 20.90 -1.19
N ARG A 213 -3.25 20.73 -2.02
CA ARG A 213 -3.61 19.39 -2.51
C ARG A 213 -2.45 18.92 -3.41
N PRO A 214 -1.99 17.66 -3.27
CA PRO A 214 -1.02 17.14 -4.21
C PRO A 214 -1.62 17.25 -5.62
N ASN A 215 -1.05 18.17 -6.40
CA ASN A 215 -1.22 18.36 -7.82
C ASN A 215 -2.66 18.50 -8.38
N PRO A 216 -3.24 19.72 -8.43
CA PRO A 216 -4.53 19.97 -9.09
C PRO A 216 -4.45 19.88 -10.63
N ASP A 217 -3.26 19.80 -11.24
CA ASP A 217 -3.07 19.99 -12.67
C ASP A 217 -3.31 18.77 -13.56
N GLY A 218 -3.76 17.64 -13.02
CA GLY A 218 -4.07 16.44 -13.83
C GLY A 218 -2.88 15.82 -14.58
N LYS A 219 -1.68 16.39 -14.44
CA LYS A 219 -0.45 15.91 -15.12
C LYS A 219 0.02 14.57 -14.59
N GLN A 220 -0.27 14.26 -13.33
CA GLN A 220 0.16 13.03 -12.69
C GLN A 220 -0.51 11.79 -13.29
N GLY A 221 -1.82 11.83 -13.56
CA GLY A 221 -2.54 10.73 -14.19
C GLY A 221 -2.06 10.45 -15.63
N LYS A 222 -1.67 11.49 -16.37
CA LYS A 222 -1.11 11.32 -17.72
C LYS A 222 0.29 10.72 -17.70
N SER A 223 1.11 11.09 -16.71
CA SER A 223 2.42 10.49 -16.49
C SER A 223 2.30 9.01 -16.12
N VAL A 224 1.42 8.65 -15.18
CA VAL A 224 1.11 7.27 -14.81
C VAL A 224 0.64 6.49 -16.05
N CYS A 225 -0.29 7.04 -16.83
CA CYS A 225 -0.80 6.42 -18.05
C CYS A 225 0.31 6.10 -19.06
N ASN A 226 1.26 7.00 -19.26
CA ASN A 226 2.40 6.80 -20.16
C ASN A 226 3.33 5.69 -19.65
N VAL A 227 3.61 5.64 -18.36
CA VAL A 227 4.42 4.58 -17.75
C VAL A 227 3.73 3.22 -17.90
N LEU A 228 2.42 3.13 -17.61
CA LEU A 228 1.67 1.89 -17.75
C LEU A 228 1.61 1.41 -19.20
N LYS A 229 1.50 2.31 -20.18
CA LYS A 229 1.59 1.95 -21.62
C LYS A 229 2.95 1.37 -21.96
N ARG A 230 4.03 1.97 -21.47
CA ARG A 230 5.38 1.46 -21.66
C ARG A 230 5.57 0.08 -21.04
N ILE A 231 5.06 -0.14 -19.82
CA ILE A 231 5.10 -1.45 -19.16
C ILE A 231 4.35 -2.48 -20.03
N ARG A 232 3.14 -2.16 -20.52
CA ARG A 232 2.39 -3.06 -21.39
C ARG A 232 3.15 -3.39 -22.68
N SER A 233 3.84 -2.43 -23.29
CA SER A 233 4.69 -2.69 -24.48
C SER A 233 5.82 -3.66 -24.17
N ILE A 234 6.50 -3.50 -23.01
CA ILE A 234 7.58 -4.40 -22.59
C ILE A 234 7.04 -5.81 -22.33
N ILE A 235 5.88 -5.93 -21.68
CA ILE A 235 5.23 -7.22 -21.42
C ILE A 235 4.86 -7.91 -22.74
N ALA A 236 4.26 -7.18 -23.67
CA ALA A 236 3.88 -7.72 -24.98
C ALA A 236 5.11 -8.21 -25.77
N GLU A 237 6.18 -7.43 -25.79
CA GLU A 237 7.44 -7.80 -26.43
C GLU A 237 8.04 -9.08 -25.82
N ALA A 238 8.08 -9.16 -24.49
CA ALA A 238 8.58 -10.34 -23.77
C ALA A 238 7.77 -11.61 -24.04
N ASN A 239 6.49 -11.47 -24.43
CA ASN A 239 5.59 -12.58 -24.77
C ASN A 239 5.37 -12.75 -26.29
N HIS A 240 6.17 -12.08 -27.13
CA HIS A 240 6.07 -12.12 -28.60
C HIS A 240 4.68 -11.68 -29.13
N ILE A 241 3.99 -10.78 -28.42
CA ILE A 241 2.68 -10.26 -28.78
C ILE A 241 2.85 -8.90 -29.46
N THR A 242 2.20 -8.70 -30.61
CA THR A 242 2.16 -7.39 -31.27
C THR A 242 1.20 -6.49 -30.50
N TYR A 243 1.72 -5.44 -29.84
CA TYR A 243 0.95 -4.47 -29.09
C TYR A 243 1.33 -3.03 -29.48
N THR A 244 0.32 -2.25 -29.87
CA THR A 244 0.50 -0.82 -30.17
C THR A 244 -0.38 0.00 -29.23
N PRO A 245 0.20 0.75 -28.30
CA PRO A 245 -0.58 1.57 -27.37
C PRO A 245 -1.34 2.66 -28.12
N THR A 246 -2.66 2.72 -27.92
CA THR A 246 -3.46 3.80 -28.51
C THR A 246 -3.25 5.14 -27.79
N PRO A 247 -3.25 6.28 -28.54
CA PRO A 247 -3.19 7.58 -27.90
C PRO A 247 -4.32 7.81 -26.89
N CYS A 248 -4.00 8.46 -25.77
CA CYS A 248 -5.02 8.79 -24.78
C CYS A 248 -5.95 9.89 -25.33
N PRO A 249 -7.28 9.67 -25.38
CA PRO A 249 -8.20 10.68 -25.89
C PRO A 249 -8.43 11.84 -24.92
N HIS A 250 -7.98 11.70 -23.65
CA HIS A 250 -8.21 12.71 -22.62
C HIS A 250 -7.05 13.70 -22.57
N THR A 251 -7.39 14.99 -22.60
CA THR A 251 -6.43 16.09 -22.39
C THR A 251 -5.97 16.17 -20.93
N THR A 252 -6.86 15.80 -20.00
CA THR A 252 -6.59 15.72 -18.55
C THR A 252 -6.97 14.34 -18.06
N CYS A 253 -6.04 13.65 -17.42
CA CYS A 253 -6.29 12.33 -16.77
C CYS A 253 -5.83 12.44 -15.33
N THR A 254 -6.75 12.24 -14.38
CA THR A 254 -6.47 12.36 -12.94
C THR A 254 -6.10 11.04 -12.28
N VAL A 255 -6.42 9.90 -12.90
CA VAL A 255 -6.41 8.60 -12.19
C VAL A 255 -5.60 7.51 -12.89
N GLY A 256 -5.24 7.64 -14.17
CA GLY A 256 -4.43 6.63 -14.89
C GLY A 256 -5.17 5.33 -15.26
N ASN A 257 -6.46 5.19 -14.97
CA ASN A 257 -7.29 4.01 -15.25
C ASN A 257 -8.60 4.39 -15.93
N CYS A 258 -8.54 4.81 -17.18
CA CYS A 258 -9.75 5.03 -17.96
C CYS A 258 -10.22 3.70 -18.59
N PRO A 259 -11.52 3.59 -18.99
CA PRO A 259 -12.07 2.36 -19.60
C PRO A 259 -11.28 1.85 -20.81
N LYS A 260 -10.66 2.76 -21.57
CA LYS A 260 -9.81 2.40 -22.71
C LYS A 260 -8.51 1.71 -22.27
N CYS A 261 -7.86 2.21 -21.23
CA CYS A 261 -6.65 1.58 -20.68
C CYS A 261 -6.97 0.21 -20.05
N GLU A 262 -8.14 0.07 -19.43
CA GLU A 262 -8.60 -1.22 -18.89
C GLU A 262 -8.90 -2.23 -20.00
N GLN A 263 -9.49 -1.79 -21.12
CA GLN A 263 -9.75 -2.64 -22.27
C GLN A 263 -8.44 -3.11 -22.93
N GLU A 264 -7.46 -2.22 -23.09
CA GLU A 264 -6.13 -2.60 -23.62
C GLU A 264 -5.43 -3.62 -22.70
N LEU A 265 -5.54 -3.43 -21.39
CA LEU A 265 -4.97 -4.36 -20.42
C LEU A 265 -5.63 -5.74 -20.52
N LEU A 266 -6.98 -5.77 -20.54
CA LEU A 266 -7.75 -7.01 -20.64
C LEU A 266 -7.40 -7.80 -21.92
N LEU A 267 -7.31 -7.12 -23.05
CA LEU A 267 -6.95 -7.74 -24.32
C LEU A 267 -5.53 -8.33 -24.28
N LEU A 268 -4.57 -7.61 -23.73
CA LEU A 268 -3.20 -8.10 -23.59
C LEU A 268 -3.14 -9.33 -22.66
N THR A 269 -3.84 -9.30 -21.53
CA THR A 269 -3.92 -10.44 -20.61
C THR A 269 -4.50 -11.67 -21.30
N GLN A 270 -5.60 -11.52 -22.03
CA GLN A 270 -6.22 -12.64 -22.78
C GLN A 270 -5.28 -13.23 -23.84
N GLN A 271 -4.48 -12.41 -24.52
CA GLN A 271 -3.50 -12.88 -25.49
C GLN A 271 -2.36 -13.66 -24.83
N ILE A 272 -1.89 -13.24 -23.65
CA ILE A 272 -0.87 -13.96 -22.88
C ILE A 272 -1.40 -15.31 -22.42
N ASP A 273 -2.59 -15.32 -21.79
CA ASP A 273 -3.22 -16.56 -21.32
C ASP A 273 -3.44 -17.56 -22.47
N ALA A 274 -3.82 -17.08 -23.66
CA ALA A 274 -3.96 -17.92 -24.85
C ALA A 274 -2.63 -18.50 -25.32
N THR A 275 -1.53 -17.75 -25.18
CA THR A 275 -0.19 -18.21 -25.59
C THR A 275 0.36 -19.23 -24.58
N GLU A 276 0.17 -19.01 -23.28
CA GLU A 276 0.56 -19.96 -22.24
C GLU A 276 -0.21 -21.29 -22.35
N ASN A 277 -1.51 -21.25 -22.65
CA ASN A 277 -2.34 -22.44 -22.86
C ASN A 277 -2.05 -23.20 -24.17
N ALA A 278 -1.40 -22.57 -25.16
CA ALA A 278 -1.03 -23.22 -26.44
C ALA A 278 0.30 -23.98 -26.33
N ILE A 279 1.05 -23.81 -25.26
CA ILE A 279 2.35 -24.44 -25.00
C ILE A 279 2.21 -25.68 -24.08
N LEU A 280 1.04 -25.87 -23.47
CA LEU A 280 0.68 -27.06 -22.70
C LEU A 280 -0.09 -28.08 -23.56
#